data_32f9342b89b0aaf5c9527d27c8b35f33
#
_entry.id   32f9342b89b0aaf5c9527d27c8b35f33
#
_cell.length_a   1.000
_cell.length_b   1.000
_cell.length_c   1.000
_cell.angle_alpha   90.00
_cell.angle_beta   90.00
_cell.angle_gamma   90.00
#
_symmetry.space_group_name_H-M   'P 1'
#
loop_
_entity.id
_entity.type
_entity.pdbx_description
1 polymer ?
#
loop_
_entity_poly.entity_id
_entity_poly.type
_entity_poly.pdbx_seq_one_letter_code
_entity_poly.pdbx_strand_id
1 'polypeptide(L)'
;MSENSTWGSKIGFILASAGSAIGLGAVWKFPYMTAANGGGSFLLVFLIFTLLIGLPLLLAEFVLGRGAGVSAIRTFGKLGKNKKYNVIGYIGGFALFILLSFYSVIGGWILVYLGISIADALGIHSTTDHAALFVSIISNTWIALGAQALFILLNIYIVSRGVQKGIEKASKIMMPLLFIIFLVIIARSLSLPNAMSGVTYFLKPDFSKITSSGILFALGQSFFALSIGVTAMLTYASYLDRRTNLVQSGISVVLMNIAVSIMAGLAIFPAMSSFGMESEGGPSLLFIVLPQLFNNMAFGKIFYILFLILFLFATITSSVVMLEINVGNITNQRNTNRTKFSVIIGILTFIVGIPSALSYGSLSNTLIFGKTVFDLMDFLVSNILMPLGCLALSIFTGYVLDKKVALEQLHIDENKKSSLVLFKVWLFLLRYVLPIIILIVCLAQFL
;
A
#
# COMPACT_ATOMS: atom_id res chain seq x y z
N MET A 1 19.37 -12.37 -17.67
CA MET A 1 18.16 -12.56 -16.83
C MET A 1 17.38 -13.70 -17.43
N SER A 2 16.88 -14.64 -16.63
CA SER A 2 15.99 -15.70 -17.14
C SER A 2 14.65 -15.06 -17.55
N GLU A 3 13.99 -15.57 -18.61
CA GLU A 3 12.72 -15.05 -19.13
C GLU A 3 11.63 -14.86 -18.05
N ASN A 4 11.68 -15.60 -16.96
CA ASN A 4 10.72 -15.55 -15.87
C ASN A 4 10.95 -14.42 -14.82
N SER A 5 12.02 -13.62 -14.97
CA SER A 5 12.35 -12.50 -14.08
C SER A 5 12.14 -11.13 -14.70
N THR A 6 11.42 -11.05 -15.83
CA THR A 6 11.07 -9.79 -16.51
C THR A 6 9.56 -9.66 -16.63
N TRP A 7 9.07 -8.42 -16.78
CA TRP A 7 7.65 -8.17 -17.07
C TRP A 7 7.32 -8.61 -18.49
N GLY A 8 6.18 -9.27 -18.66
CA GLY A 8 5.69 -9.65 -19.99
C GLY A 8 5.12 -8.49 -20.79
N SER A 9 4.71 -7.40 -20.11
CA SER A 9 4.13 -6.23 -20.76
C SER A 9 4.26 -4.96 -19.90
N LYS A 10 4.26 -3.77 -20.54
CA LYS A 10 4.20 -2.47 -19.88
C LYS A 10 2.94 -2.33 -19.02
N ILE A 11 1.79 -2.79 -19.54
CA ILE A 11 0.52 -2.77 -18.80
C ILE A 11 0.60 -3.65 -17.55
N GLY A 12 1.20 -4.84 -17.66
CA GLY A 12 1.41 -5.72 -16.51
C GLY A 12 2.24 -5.08 -15.41
N PHE A 13 3.32 -4.40 -15.77
CA PHE A 13 4.12 -3.61 -14.82
C PHE A 13 3.30 -2.50 -14.15
N ILE A 14 2.57 -1.68 -14.94
CA ILE A 14 1.76 -0.58 -14.41
C ILE A 14 0.68 -1.12 -13.45
N LEU A 15 -0.04 -2.17 -13.83
CA LEU A 15 -1.09 -2.77 -13.00
C LEU A 15 -0.52 -3.40 -11.71
N ALA A 16 0.62 -4.06 -11.80
CA ALA A 16 1.26 -4.63 -10.62
C ALA A 16 1.82 -3.54 -9.68
N SER A 17 2.44 -2.49 -10.24
CA SER A 17 2.94 -1.35 -9.46
C SER A 17 1.79 -0.56 -8.83
N ALA A 18 0.72 -0.31 -9.59
CA ALA A 18 -0.49 0.30 -9.05
C ALA A 18 -1.14 -0.60 -7.98
N GLY A 19 -1.23 -1.93 -8.21
CA GLY A 19 -1.74 -2.87 -7.21
C GLY A 19 -0.89 -2.91 -5.93
N SER A 20 0.43 -2.75 -6.04
CA SER A 20 1.30 -2.58 -4.88
C SER A 20 0.97 -1.31 -4.09
N ALA A 21 0.70 -0.22 -4.80
CA ALA A 21 0.35 1.07 -4.20
C ALA A 21 -1.10 1.10 -3.67
N ILE A 22 -2.03 0.38 -4.34
CA ILE A 22 -3.47 0.33 -4.03
C ILE A 22 -3.74 -0.83 -3.04
N GLY A 23 -3.17 -0.77 -1.86
CA GLY A 23 -3.41 -1.75 -0.81
C GLY A 23 -4.32 -1.23 0.29
N LEU A 24 -4.05 -1.66 1.50
CA LEU A 24 -4.69 -1.14 2.70
C LEU A 24 -4.58 0.39 2.80
N GLY A 25 -3.53 0.97 2.20
CA GLY A 25 -3.31 2.41 2.22
C GLY A 25 -4.43 3.22 1.56
N ALA A 26 -4.81 2.86 0.35
CA ALA A 26 -5.80 3.60 -0.43
C ALA A 26 -7.25 3.20 -0.10
N VAL A 27 -7.51 1.90 0.15
CA VAL A 27 -8.86 1.37 0.32
C VAL A 27 -9.34 1.46 1.77
N TRP A 28 -8.43 1.40 2.73
CA TRP A 28 -8.75 1.40 4.16
C TRP A 28 -8.21 2.62 4.91
N LYS A 29 -6.87 2.80 4.93
CA LYS A 29 -6.24 3.84 5.76
C LYS A 29 -6.66 5.24 5.31
N PHE A 30 -6.74 5.47 4.00
CA PHE A 30 -7.12 6.74 3.43
C PHE A 30 -8.54 7.21 3.81
N PRO A 31 -9.62 6.39 3.70
CA PRO A 31 -10.95 6.82 4.12
C PRO A 31 -11.05 7.22 5.58
N TYR A 32 -10.54 6.41 6.52
CA TYR A 32 -10.65 6.77 7.92
C TYR A 32 -9.77 7.97 8.31
N MET A 33 -8.58 8.10 7.71
CA MET A 33 -7.74 9.29 7.91
C MET A 33 -8.40 10.54 7.35
N THR A 34 -9.09 10.44 6.21
CA THR A 34 -9.86 11.52 5.62
C THR A 34 -11.00 11.96 6.53
N ALA A 35 -11.74 11.00 7.11
CA ALA A 35 -12.81 11.29 8.05
C ALA A 35 -12.30 11.97 9.33
N ALA A 36 -11.20 11.49 9.89
CA ALA A 36 -10.62 12.03 11.12
C ALA A 36 -9.95 13.42 10.94
N ASN A 37 -9.60 13.81 9.71
CA ASN A 37 -8.81 15.02 9.44
C ASN A 37 -9.52 16.03 8.51
N GLY A 38 -10.86 16.10 8.55
CA GLY A 38 -11.61 17.18 7.92
C GLY A 38 -12.00 16.93 6.45
N GLY A 39 -12.16 15.68 6.03
CA GLY A 39 -12.78 15.33 4.75
C GLY A 39 -12.02 15.85 3.53
N GLY A 40 -12.69 16.73 2.74
CA GLY A 40 -12.12 17.28 1.50
C GLY A 40 -10.83 18.06 1.67
N SER A 41 -10.60 18.63 2.85
CA SER A 41 -9.35 19.33 3.18
C SER A 41 -8.17 18.39 3.23
N PHE A 42 -8.34 17.24 3.90
CA PHE A 42 -7.33 16.17 3.93
C PHE A 42 -7.08 15.61 2.53
N LEU A 43 -8.14 15.35 1.75
CA LEU A 43 -8.03 14.91 0.36
C LEU A 43 -7.17 15.87 -0.45
N LEU A 44 -7.43 17.19 -0.38
CA LEU A 44 -6.66 18.18 -1.14
C LEU A 44 -5.17 18.14 -0.78
N VAL A 45 -4.85 18.14 0.53
CA VAL A 45 -3.45 18.09 1.00
C VAL A 45 -2.78 16.77 0.58
N PHE A 46 -3.49 15.64 0.68
CA PHE A 46 -3.01 14.34 0.22
C PHE A 46 -2.71 14.34 -1.29
N LEU A 47 -3.58 14.93 -2.13
CA LEU A 47 -3.36 15.03 -3.57
C LEU A 47 -2.11 15.86 -3.89
N ILE A 48 -1.94 17.01 -3.22
CA ILE A 48 -0.78 17.88 -3.39
C ILE A 48 0.50 17.11 -3.03
N PHE A 49 0.55 16.46 -1.88
CA PHE A 49 1.73 15.71 -1.45
C PHE A 49 2.00 14.49 -2.32
N THR A 50 0.98 13.78 -2.75
CA THR A 50 1.13 12.61 -3.63
C THR A 50 1.74 13.02 -4.98
N LEU A 51 1.35 14.17 -5.54
CA LEU A 51 1.88 14.66 -6.81
C LEU A 51 3.26 15.33 -6.65
N LEU A 52 3.44 16.21 -5.64
CA LEU A 52 4.66 17.02 -5.53
C LEU A 52 5.79 16.31 -4.80
N ILE A 53 5.49 15.34 -3.95
CA ILE A 53 6.47 14.62 -3.13
C ILE A 53 6.50 13.14 -3.51
N GLY A 54 5.35 12.49 -3.57
CA GLY A 54 5.24 11.08 -3.88
C GLY A 54 5.77 10.73 -5.27
N LEU A 55 5.32 11.43 -6.31
CA LEU A 55 5.76 11.16 -7.70
C LEU A 55 7.28 11.33 -7.89
N PRO A 56 7.95 12.40 -7.42
CA PRO A 56 9.41 12.50 -7.51
C PRO A 56 10.17 11.36 -6.83
N LEU A 57 9.73 10.92 -5.65
CA LEU A 57 10.32 9.78 -4.94
C LEU A 57 10.07 8.45 -5.65
N LEU A 58 8.86 8.25 -6.18
CA LEU A 58 8.53 7.07 -6.99
C LEU A 58 9.43 6.97 -8.23
N LEU A 59 9.63 8.09 -8.93
CA LEU A 59 10.54 8.13 -10.07
C LEU A 59 11.99 7.85 -9.66
N ALA A 60 12.42 8.30 -8.47
CA ALA A 60 13.72 7.98 -7.93
C ALA A 60 13.89 6.46 -7.72
N GLU A 61 12.91 5.77 -7.12
CA GLU A 61 12.93 4.31 -7.00
C GLU A 61 12.98 3.62 -8.37
N PHE A 62 12.20 4.10 -9.34
CA PHE A 62 12.22 3.53 -10.69
C PHE A 62 13.58 3.71 -11.38
N VAL A 63 14.19 4.89 -11.28
CA VAL A 63 15.51 5.18 -11.83
C VAL A 63 16.57 4.27 -11.22
N LEU A 64 16.59 4.14 -9.90
CA LEU A 64 17.54 3.30 -9.19
C LEU A 64 17.33 1.81 -9.52
N GLY A 65 16.10 1.33 -9.49
CA GLY A 65 15.78 -0.07 -9.73
C GLY A 65 16.19 -0.50 -11.13
N ARG A 66 15.72 0.20 -12.17
CA ARG A 66 16.07 -0.12 -13.57
C ARG A 66 17.53 0.16 -13.89
N GLY A 67 18.09 1.26 -13.36
CA GLY A 67 19.50 1.60 -13.57
C GLY A 67 20.48 0.57 -13.00
N ALA A 68 20.13 -0.03 -11.86
CA ALA A 68 20.93 -1.09 -11.27
C ALA A 68 20.68 -2.48 -11.91
N GLY A 69 19.42 -2.84 -12.16
CA GLY A 69 19.04 -4.16 -12.69
C GLY A 69 19.46 -5.33 -11.79
N VAL A 70 19.47 -5.11 -10.48
CA VAL A 70 19.82 -6.11 -9.45
C VAL A 70 18.84 -5.98 -8.27
N SER A 71 18.92 -6.93 -7.31
CA SER A 71 18.07 -6.89 -6.11
C SER A 71 18.21 -5.58 -5.34
N ALA A 72 17.15 -5.18 -4.62
CA ALA A 72 17.10 -3.92 -3.88
C ALA A 72 18.29 -3.74 -2.94
N ILE A 73 18.68 -4.78 -2.22
CA ILE A 73 19.84 -4.75 -1.30
C ILE A 73 21.14 -4.35 -2.01
N ARG A 74 21.33 -4.80 -3.26
CA ARG A 74 22.58 -4.54 -4.01
C ARG A 74 22.55 -3.27 -4.85
N THR A 75 21.36 -2.71 -5.07
CA THR A 75 21.16 -1.54 -5.93
C THR A 75 21.99 -0.35 -5.50
N PHE A 76 21.89 0.03 -4.24
CA PHE A 76 22.56 1.21 -3.71
C PHE A 76 24.08 1.08 -3.72
N GLY A 77 24.61 -0.09 -3.34
CA GLY A 77 26.06 -0.32 -3.39
C GLY A 77 26.61 -0.37 -4.81
N LYS A 78 25.83 -0.88 -5.79
CA LYS A 78 26.23 -0.90 -7.20
C LYS A 78 26.28 0.51 -7.78
N LEU A 79 25.23 1.30 -7.61
CA LEU A 79 25.13 2.64 -8.18
C LEU A 79 26.00 3.66 -7.46
N GLY A 80 26.18 3.53 -6.14
CA GLY A 80 27.04 4.39 -5.33
C GLY A 80 28.52 3.94 -5.31
N LYS A 81 28.87 2.86 -6.01
CA LYS A 81 30.22 2.28 -6.06
C LYS A 81 30.84 1.98 -4.69
N ASN A 82 30.00 1.82 -3.66
CA ASN A 82 30.41 1.51 -2.29
C ASN A 82 29.37 0.59 -1.61
N LYS A 83 29.81 -0.59 -1.16
CA LYS A 83 28.94 -1.59 -0.50
C LYS A 83 28.26 -1.07 0.79
N LYS A 84 28.80 -0.03 1.43
CA LYS A 84 28.17 0.57 2.63
C LYS A 84 26.76 1.09 2.35
N TYR A 85 26.48 1.53 1.14
CA TYR A 85 25.14 2.00 0.75
C TYR A 85 24.10 0.89 0.69
N ASN A 86 24.49 -0.40 0.70
CA ASN A 86 23.56 -1.52 0.73
C ASN A 86 22.67 -1.51 1.99
N VAL A 87 23.07 -0.82 3.06
CA VAL A 87 22.27 -0.65 4.27
C VAL A 87 20.87 -0.09 3.95
N ILE A 88 20.75 0.80 2.96
CA ILE A 88 19.47 1.37 2.55
C ILE A 88 18.54 0.26 2.01
N GLY A 89 19.07 -0.62 1.18
CA GLY A 89 18.33 -1.77 0.66
C GLY A 89 17.95 -2.80 1.74
N TYR A 90 18.80 -3.00 2.73
CA TYR A 90 18.50 -3.86 3.89
C TYR A 90 17.37 -3.27 4.73
N ILE A 91 17.39 -1.97 5.02
CA ILE A 91 16.32 -1.28 5.78
C ILE A 91 14.99 -1.43 5.03
N GLY A 92 14.97 -1.19 3.71
CA GLY A 92 13.74 -1.33 2.91
C GLY A 92 13.21 -2.77 2.89
N GLY A 93 14.07 -3.77 2.69
CA GLY A 93 13.68 -5.18 2.75
C GLY A 93 13.16 -5.60 4.12
N PHE A 94 13.82 -5.16 5.20
CA PHE A 94 13.39 -5.40 6.57
C PHE A 94 12.04 -4.74 6.86
N ALA A 95 11.85 -3.48 6.45
CA ALA A 95 10.59 -2.78 6.60
C ALA A 95 9.42 -3.53 5.93
N LEU A 96 9.62 -4.05 4.71
CA LEU A 96 8.58 -4.84 4.02
C LEU A 96 8.35 -6.21 4.64
N PHE A 97 9.37 -6.82 5.23
CA PHE A 97 9.22 -8.07 5.95
C PHE A 97 8.36 -7.88 7.21
N ILE A 98 8.65 -6.86 8.01
CA ILE A 98 7.83 -6.49 9.18
C ILE A 98 6.42 -6.06 8.74
N LEU A 99 6.30 -5.24 7.69
CA LEU A 99 5.00 -4.85 7.16
C LEU A 99 4.15 -6.07 6.81
N LEU A 100 4.69 -7.02 6.05
CA LEU A 100 3.96 -8.22 5.66
C LEU A 100 3.53 -9.06 6.86
N SER A 101 4.31 -9.09 7.94
CA SER A 101 4.01 -9.90 9.13
C SER A 101 2.70 -9.50 9.79
N PHE A 102 2.44 -8.21 10.01
CA PHE A 102 1.16 -7.74 10.57
C PHE A 102 0.08 -7.50 9.50
N TYR A 103 0.46 -7.14 8.27
CA TYR A 103 -0.44 -6.98 7.15
C TYR A 103 -1.18 -8.29 6.82
N SER A 104 -0.50 -9.42 6.96
CA SER A 104 -1.10 -10.76 6.75
C SER A 104 -2.20 -11.09 7.75
N VAL A 105 -2.18 -10.49 8.93
CA VAL A 105 -3.25 -10.64 9.94
C VAL A 105 -4.54 -10.01 9.43
N ILE A 106 -4.45 -8.76 8.91
CA ILE A 106 -5.61 -8.07 8.32
C ILE A 106 -6.12 -8.84 7.10
N GLY A 107 -5.20 -9.32 6.24
CA GLY A 107 -5.56 -10.17 5.10
C GLY A 107 -6.31 -11.43 5.53
N GLY A 108 -5.91 -12.03 6.64
CA GLY A 108 -6.60 -13.14 7.27
C GLY A 108 -8.01 -12.77 7.74
N TRP A 109 -8.17 -11.63 8.42
CA TRP A 109 -9.51 -11.16 8.84
C TRP A 109 -10.45 -10.96 7.65
N ILE A 110 -9.97 -10.41 6.54
CA ILE A 110 -10.76 -10.24 5.32
C ILE A 110 -11.27 -11.60 4.80
N LEU A 111 -10.43 -12.64 4.81
CA LEU A 111 -10.81 -13.99 4.39
C LEU A 111 -11.90 -14.58 5.28
N VAL A 112 -11.78 -14.43 6.61
CA VAL A 112 -12.79 -14.90 7.57
C VAL A 112 -14.10 -14.17 7.35
N TYR A 113 -14.07 -12.83 7.25
CA TYR A 113 -15.28 -12.04 7.02
C TYR A 113 -15.94 -12.34 5.69
N LEU A 114 -15.16 -12.59 4.63
CA LEU A 114 -15.70 -13.02 3.34
C LEU A 114 -16.43 -14.37 3.46
N GLY A 115 -15.85 -15.34 4.17
CA GLY A 115 -16.48 -16.61 4.44
C GLY A 115 -17.82 -16.48 5.22
N ILE A 116 -17.81 -15.69 6.30
CA ILE A 116 -19.00 -15.43 7.11
C ILE A 116 -20.08 -14.70 6.28
N SER A 117 -19.70 -13.68 5.51
CA SER A 117 -20.64 -12.92 4.69
C SER A 117 -21.28 -13.76 3.60
N ILE A 118 -20.55 -14.72 3.02
CA ILE A 118 -21.13 -15.70 2.08
C ILE A 118 -22.11 -16.64 2.82
N ALA A 119 -21.75 -17.13 4.00
CA ALA A 119 -22.63 -17.97 4.82
C ALA A 119 -23.92 -17.22 5.23
N ASP A 120 -23.81 -15.94 5.59
CA ASP A 120 -24.95 -15.06 5.88
C ASP A 120 -25.87 -14.86 4.65
N ALA A 121 -25.28 -14.71 3.46
CA ALA A 121 -26.03 -14.54 2.21
C ALA A 121 -26.79 -15.82 1.82
N LEU A 122 -26.22 -16.98 2.15
CA LEU A 122 -26.85 -18.31 1.94
C LEU A 122 -27.87 -18.69 3.04
N GLY A 123 -28.03 -17.85 4.07
CA GLY A 123 -28.96 -18.13 5.20
C GLY A 123 -28.43 -19.17 6.18
N ILE A 124 -27.17 -19.58 6.09
CA ILE A 124 -26.55 -20.57 6.99
C ILE A 124 -26.22 -19.96 8.34
N HIS A 125 -25.88 -18.67 8.34
CA HIS A 125 -25.50 -17.86 9.50
C HIS A 125 -26.33 -16.58 9.54
N SER A 126 -26.48 -15.95 10.69
CA SER A 126 -27.13 -14.64 10.82
C SER A 126 -26.38 -13.80 11.83
N THR A 127 -25.65 -12.82 11.33
CA THR A 127 -24.89 -11.87 12.17
C THR A 127 -25.77 -10.67 12.49
N THR A 128 -26.09 -10.49 13.77
CA THR A 128 -26.87 -9.34 14.27
C THR A 128 -25.99 -8.30 14.95
N ASP A 129 -24.90 -8.73 15.61
CA ASP A 129 -23.95 -7.86 16.29
C ASP A 129 -22.55 -7.97 15.64
N HIS A 130 -22.21 -6.98 14.82
CA HIS A 130 -20.92 -6.93 14.11
C HIS A 130 -19.76 -6.58 15.04
N ALA A 131 -20.00 -5.85 16.13
CA ALA A 131 -18.94 -5.52 17.11
C ALA A 131 -18.56 -6.78 17.91
N ALA A 132 -19.55 -7.53 18.41
CA ALA A 132 -19.30 -8.79 19.10
C ALA A 132 -18.64 -9.82 18.16
N LEU A 133 -19.08 -9.90 16.90
CA LEU A 133 -18.44 -10.76 15.89
C LEU A 133 -16.97 -10.39 15.68
N PHE A 134 -16.67 -9.10 15.52
CA PHE A 134 -15.30 -8.64 15.33
C PHE A 134 -14.40 -9.02 16.50
N VAL A 135 -14.85 -8.71 17.73
CA VAL A 135 -14.12 -9.10 18.94
C VAL A 135 -13.90 -10.59 19.01
N SER A 136 -14.91 -11.40 18.71
CA SER A 136 -14.81 -12.87 18.75
C SER A 136 -13.78 -13.43 17.74
N ILE A 137 -13.65 -12.82 16.55
CA ILE A 137 -12.70 -13.24 15.53
C ILE A 137 -11.27 -12.86 15.93
N ILE A 138 -11.05 -11.59 16.32
CA ILE A 138 -9.69 -11.09 16.60
C ILE A 138 -9.12 -11.61 17.91
N SER A 139 -9.98 -11.99 18.88
CA SER A 139 -9.56 -12.56 20.16
C SER A 139 -9.33 -14.08 20.10
N ASN A 140 -9.89 -14.76 19.10
CA ASN A 140 -9.74 -16.21 18.98
C ASN A 140 -8.39 -16.56 18.33
N THR A 141 -7.50 -17.13 19.13
CA THR A 141 -6.14 -17.53 18.72
C THR A 141 -6.14 -18.41 17.46
N TRP A 142 -7.00 -19.42 17.39
CA TRP A 142 -6.98 -20.38 16.30
C TRP A 142 -7.53 -19.78 15.00
N ILE A 143 -8.56 -18.95 15.08
CA ILE A 143 -9.11 -18.23 13.93
C ILE A 143 -8.07 -17.24 13.40
N ALA A 144 -7.45 -16.44 14.29
CA ALA A 144 -6.46 -15.44 13.90
C ALA A 144 -5.24 -16.07 13.21
N LEU A 145 -4.67 -17.12 13.81
CA LEU A 145 -3.50 -17.81 13.25
C LEU A 145 -3.84 -18.61 11.98
N GLY A 146 -4.96 -19.31 11.96
CA GLY A 146 -5.41 -20.07 10.79
C GLY A 146 -5.69 -19.16 9.57
N ALA A 147 -6.34 -18.03 9.81
CA ALA A 147 -6.62 -17.02 8.79
C ALA A 147 -5.35 -16.36 8.24
N GLN A 148 -4.42 -15.98 9.13
CA GLN A 148 -3.12 -15.46 8.75
C GLN A 148 -2.32 -16.47 7.91
N ALA A 149 -2.30 -17.74 8.34
CA ALA A 149 -1.62 -18.81 7.61
C ALA A 149 -2.22 -18.99 6.20
N LEU A 150 -3.54 -19.02 6.07
CA LEU A 150 -4.22 -19.12 4.79
C LEU A 150 -3.87 -17.95 3.86
N PHE A 151 -3.86 -16.73 4.38
CA PHE A 151 -3.48 -15.56 3.60
C PHE A 151 -2.02 -15.62 3.12
N ILE A 152 -1.10 -16.04 3.96
CA ILE A 152 0.31 -16.21 3.60
C ILE A 152 0.48 -17.33 2.56
N LEU A 153 -0.25 -18.44 2.66
CA LEU A 153 -0.23 -19.51 1.66
C LEU A 153 -0.67 -19.01 0.27
N LEU A 154 -1.70 -18.17 0.21
CA LEU A 154 -2.11 -17.53 -1.05
C LEU A 154 -0.98 -16.68 -1.65
N ASN A 155 -0.28 -15.91 -0.82
CA ASN A 155 0.87 -15.11 -1.26
C ASN A 155 2.02 -16.00 -1.77
N ILE A 156 2.37 -17.06 -1.03
CA ILE A 156 3.40 -18.03 -1.43
C ILE A 156 3.05 -18.64 -2.79
N TYR A 157 1.80 -19.05 -2.99
CA TYR A 157 1.32 -19.64 -4.22
C TYR A 157 1.51 -18.70 -5.43
N ILE A 158 1.17 -17.41 -5.28
CA ILE A 158 1.32 -16.43 -6.36
C ILE A 158 2.81 -16.15 -6.62
N VAL A 159 3.60 -15.87 -5.59
CA VAL A 159 5.01 -15.49 -5.71
C VAL A 159 5.87 -16.64 -6.23
N SER A 160 5.59 -17.89 -5.82
CA SER A 160 6.32 -19.06 -6.28
C SER A 160 6.24 -19.27 -7.80
N ARG A 161 5.18 -18.77 -8.45
CA ARG A 161 5.00 -18.84 -9.91
C ARG A 161 5.81 -17.81 -10.70
N GLY A 162 6.49 -16.89 -10.01
CA GLY A 162 7.35 -15.89 -10.63
C GLY A 162 6.61 -14.59 -10.98
N VAL A 163 7.37 -13.63 -11.52
CA VAL A 163 6.86 -12.29 -11.82
C VAL A 163 5.77 -12.35 -12.90
N GLN A 164 6.07 -12.97 -14.05
CA GLN A 164 5.17 -12.94 -15.20
C GLN A 164 3.93 -13.83 -15.02
N LYS A 165 4.13 -15.11 -14.63
CA LYS A 165 3.04 -16.10 -14.52
C LYS A 165 2.28 -16.01 -13.20
N GLY A 166 2.86 -15.44 -12.17
CA GLY A 166 2.26 -15.22 -10.85
C GLY A 166 1.75 -13.81 -10.69
N ILE A 167 2.64 -12.88 -10.40
CA ILE A 167 2.32 -11.50 -9.99
C ILE A 167 1.60 -10.72 -11.09
N GLU A 168 2.17 -10.70 -12.31
CA GLU A 168 1.59 -9.96 -13.44
C GLU A 168 0.21 -10.51 -13.82
N LYS A 169 0.07 -11.85 -13.87
CA LYS A 169 -1.22 -12.48 -14.19
C LYS A 169 -2.27 -12.17 -13.13
N ALA A 170 -1.92 -12.26 -11.85
CA ALA A 170 -2.81 -11.91 -10.75
C ALA A 170 -3.25 -10.44 -10.83
N SER A 171 -2.30 -9.51 -11.02
CA SER A 171 -2.58 -8.08 -11.11
C SER A 171 -3.44 -7.73 -12.33
N LYS A 172 -3.22 -8.36 -13.48
CA LYS A 172 -4.02 -8.17 -14.69
C LYS A 172 -5.49 -8.57 -14.54
N ILE A 173 -5.79 -9.49 -13.63
CA ILE A 173 -7.16 -9.93 -13.32
C ILE A 173 -7.74 -9.09 -12.18
N MET A 174 -7.02 -8.99 -11.06
CA MET A 174 -7.53 -8.38 -9.84
C MET A 174 -7.74 -6.87 -9.99
N MET A 175 -6.83 -6.15 -10.66
CA MET A 175 -6.92 -4.70 -10.76
C MET A 175 -8.11 -4.21 -11.58
N PRO A 176 -8.39 -4.70 -12.81
CA PRO A 176 -9.60 -4.32 -13.53
C PRO A 176 -10.89 -4.68 -12.78
N LEU A 177 -10.95 -5.86 -12.17
CA LEU A 177 -12.10 -6.28 -11.35
C LEU A 177 -12.31 -5.36 -10.14
N LEU A 178 -11.24 -4.95 -9.47
CA LEU A 178 -11.28 -3.98 -8.39
C LEU A 178 -11.92 -2.66 -8.84
N PHE A 179 -11.52 -2.12 -9.98
CA PHE A 179 -12.12 -0.90 -10.53
C PHE A 179 -13.61 -1.07 -10.87
N ILE A 180 -13.99 -2.20 -11.48
CA ILE A 180 -15.39 -2.50 -11.82
C ILE A 180 -16.24 -2.61 -10.54
N ILE A 181 -15.77 -3.35 -9.53
CA ILE A 181 -16.48 -3.49 -8.27
C ILE A 181 -16.64 -2.13 -7.57
N PHE A 182 -15.60 -1.29 -7.58
CA PHE A 182 -15.71 0.07 -7.04
C PHE A 182 -16.82 0.87 -7.74
N LEU A 183 -16.87 0.84 -9.07
CA LEU A 183 -17.91 1.56 -9.82
C LEU A 183 -19.33 1.08 -9.44
N VAL A 184 -19.51 -0.22 -9.26
CA VAL A 184 -20.80 -0.81 -8.82
C VAL A 184 -21.17 -0.32 -7.42
N ILE A 185 -20.21 -0.35 -6.48
CA ILE A 185 -20.46 0.10 -5.09
C ILE A 185 -20.72 1.62 -5.06
N ILE A 186 -19.95 2.42 -5.81
CA ILE A 186 -20.15 3.87 -5.90
C ILE A 186 -21.53 4.21 -6.45
N ALA A 187 -21.96 3.56 -7.55
CA ALA A 187 -23.29 3.76 -8.11
C ALA A 187 -24.38 3.48 -7.07
N ARG A 188 -24.22 2.42 -6.29
CA ARG A 188 -25.14 2.09 -5.19
C ARG A 188 -25.09 3.12 -4.06
N SER A 189 -23.89 3.52 -3.63
CA SER A 189 -23.70 4.52 -2.57
C SER A 189 -24.33 5.87 -2.92
N LEU A 190 -24.12 6.33 -4.17
CA LEU A 190 -24.68 7.59 -4.67
C LEU A 190 -26.20 7.55 -4.89
N SER A 191 -26.80 6.37 -5.03
CA SER A 191 -28.25 6.21 -5.16
C SER A 191 -29.02 6.30 -3.84
N LEU A 192 -28.32 6.40 -2.71
CA LEU A 192 -28.93 6.47 -1.39
C LEU A 192 -29.47 7.88 -1.07
N PRO A 193 -30.51 8.00 -0.22
CA PRO A 193 -30.98 9.30 0.26
C PRO A 193 -29.86 10.08 0.95
N ASN A 194 -29.82 11.41 0.78
CA ASN A 194 -28.80 12.29 1.38
C ASN A 194 -27.33 11.98 1.04
N ALA A 195 -27.07 11.10 0.06
CA ALA A 195 -25.73 10.74 -0.37
C ALA A 195 -24.85 11.97 -0.74
N MET A 196 -25.48 13.01 -1.29
CA MET A 196 -24.78 14.21 -1.75
C MET A 196 -24.12 15.00 -0.61
N SER A 197 -24.61 14.91 0.61
CA SER A 197 -23.94 15.53 1.79
C SER A 197 -22.59 14.85 2.08
N GLY A 198 -22.52 13.53 1.93
CA GLY A 198 -21.26 12.78 2.04
C GLY A 198 -20.29 13.07 0.88
N VAL A 199 -20.81 13.23 -0.34
CA VAL A 199 -19.98 13.67 -1.48
C VAL A 199 -19.40 15.07 -1.22
N THR A 200 -20.23 15.99 -0.73
CA THR A 200 -19.81 17.37 -0.40
C THR A 200 -18.76 17.36 0.71
N TYR A 201 -18.97 16.61 1.79
CA TYR A 201 -18.00 16.46 2.87
C TYR A 201 -16.65 15.94 2.35
N PHE A 202 -16.66 14.96 1.46
CA PHE A 202 -15.46 14.32 0.95
C PHE A 202 -14.71 15.15 -0.11
N LEU A 203 -15.45 15.84 -1.01
CA LEU A 203 -14.82 16.54 -2.14
C LEU A 203 -14.62 18.04 -1.90
N LYS A 204 -15.44 18.69 -1.04
CA LYS A 204 -15.35 20.13 -0.81
C LYS A 204 -14.37 20.43 0.32
N PRO A 205 -13.23 21.11 0.04
CA PRO A 205 -12.30 21.51 1.08
C PRO A 205 -12.92 22.53 2.04
N ASP A 206 -12.73 22.29 3.33
CA ASP A 206 -13.04 23.24 4.38
C ASP A 206 -11.73 23.60 5.11
N PHE A 207 -11.13 24.73 4.76
CA PHE A 207 -9.83 25.14 5.26
C PHE A 207 -9.82 25.41 6.76
N SER A 208 -10.98 25.62 7.38
CA SER A 208 -11.10 25.78 8.85
C SER A 208 -10.80 24.49 9.62
N LYS A 209 -10.89 23.34 8.94
CA LYS A 209 -10.66 21.99 9.50
C LYS A 209 -9.25 21.47 9.28
N ILE A 210 -8.38 22.23 8.61
CA ILE A 210 -6.98 21.84 8.41
C ILE A 210 -6.23 22.04 9.73
N THR A 211 -5.66 20.94 10.23
CA THR A 211 -4.79 20.95 11.41
C THR A 211 -3.35 20.62 11.01
N SER A 212 -2.38 21.06 11.82
CA SER A 212 -0.96 20.68 11.58
C SER A 212 -0.76 19.17 11.58
N SER A 213 -1.43 18.46 12.48
CA SER A 213 -1.42 16.99 12.54
C SER A 213 -2.04 16.37 11.28
N GLY A 214 -3.16 16.91 10.79
CA GLY A 214 -3.80 16.46 9.55
C GLY A 214 -2.89 16.60 8.33
N ILE A 215 -2.11 17.69 8.23
CA ILE A 215 -1.10 17.89 7.18
C ILE A 215 0.00 16.82 7.26
N LEU A 216 0.52 16.56 8.46
CA LEU A 216 1.55 15.53 8.68
C LEU A 216 1.03 14.13 8.35
N PHE A 217 -0.20 13.82 8.75
CA PHE A 217 -0.84 12.55 8.40
C PHE A 217 -1.06 12.41 6.89
N ALA A 218 -1.47 13.48 6.19
CA ALA A 218 -1.65 13.43 4.73
C ALA A 218 -0.32 13.17 4.00
N LEU A 219 0.79 13.72 4.51
CA LEU A 219 2.11 13.44 3.96
C LEU A 219 2.54 11.99 4.22
N GLY A 220 2.43 11.50 5.45
CA GLY A 220 2.70 10.09 5.77
C GLY A 220 1.84 9.14 4.94
N GLN A 221 0.55 9.48 4.77
CA GLN A 221 -0.38 8.73 3.92
C GLN A 221 0.06 8.72 2.45
N SER A 222 0.65 9.79 1.92
CA SER A 222 1.16 9.82 0.55
C SER A 222 2.33 8.85 0.31
N PHE A 223 3.21 8.67 1.29
CA PHE A 223 4.29 7.67 1.24
C PHE A 223 3.75 6.25 1.33
N PHE A 224 2.87 6.01 2.30
CA PHE A 224 2.27 4.70 2.51
C PHE A 224 1.45 4.26 1.30
N ALA A 225 0.61 5.16 0.76
CA ALA A 225 -0.25 4.88 -0.39
C ALA A 225 0.53 4.55 -1.67
N LEU A 226 1.76 5.04 -1.84
CA LEU A 226 2.60 4.73 -3.00
C LEU A 226 3.65 3.65 -2.72
N SER A 227 3.68 3.09 -1.50
CA SER A 227 4.68 2.10 -1.06
C SER A 227 6.13 2.54 -1.29
N ILE A 228 6.42 3.82 -1.04
CA ILE A 228 7.74 4.44 -1.25
C ILE A 228 8.59 4.34 0.02
N GLY A 229 9.92 4.33 -0.16
CA GLY A 229 10.89 4.28 0.95
C GLY A 229 11.18 2.87 1.46
N VAL A 230 10.44 1.88 0.97
CA VAL A 230 10.63 0.46 1.34
C VAL A 230 11.15 -0.39 0.19
N THR A 231 11.70 0.23 -0.85
CA THR A 231 12.29 -0.43 -2.03
C THR A 231 11.33 -1.27 -2.87
N ALA A 232 10.02 -1.09 -2.69
CA ALA A 232 8.99 -1.83 -3.40
C ALA A 232 9.03 -1.52 -4.90
N MET A 233 8.90 -0.26 -5.23
CA MET A 233 8.87 0.21 -6.61
C MET A 233 10.23 0.10 -7.29
N LEU A 234 11.32 0.23 -6.51
CA LEU A 234 12.69 -0.03 -6.96
C LEU A 234 12.85 -1.48 -7.44
N THR A 235 12.37 -2.46 -6.67
CA THR A 235 12.44 -3.87 -7.05
C THR A 235 11.64 -4.16 -8.30
N TYR A 236 10.41 -3.64 -8.41
CA TYR A 236 9.60 -3.82 -9.60
C TYR A 236 10.23 -3.19 -10.84
N ALA A 237 10.82 -2.01 -10.70
CA ALA A 237 11.52 -1.34 -11.78
C ALA A 237 12.80 -2.08 -12.22
N SER A 238 13.43 -2.85 -11.34
CA SER A 238 14.62 -3.65 -11.68
C SER A 238 14.35 -4.77 -12.70
N TYR A 239 13.08 -5.14 -12.85
CA TYR A 239 12.61 -6.12 -13.85
C TYR A 239 12.15 -5.48 -15.18
N LEU A 240 12.24 -4.13 -15.32
CA LEU A 240 11.77 -3.41 -16.50
C LEU A 240 12.77 -3.43 -17.66
N ASP A 241 12.21 -3.49 -18.87
CA ASP A 241 12.96 -3.22 -20.10
C ASP A 241 13.37 -1.74 -20.17
N ARG A 242 14.56 -1.49 -20.73
CA ARG A 242 15.10 -0.14 -20.97
C ARG A 242 14.22 0.72 -21.88
N ARG A 243 13.39 0.13 -22.74
CA ARG A 243 12.48 0.85 -23.64
C ARG A 243 11.27 1.46 -22.95
N THR A 244 10.95 1.04 -21.72
CA THR A 244 9.79 1.53 -20.98
C THR A 244 10.02 2.97 -20.52
N ASN A 245 9.07 3.87 -20.80
CA ASN A 245 9.12 5.24 -20.31
C ASN A 245 8.75 5.29 -18.81
N LEU A 246 9.74 5.57 -17.96
CA LEU A 246 9.57 5.59 -16.50
C LEU A 246 8.65 6.72 -16.03
N VAL A 247 8.77 7.91 -16.64
CA VAL A 247 7.96 9.07 -16.26
C VAL A 247 6.48 8.77 -16.50
N GLN A 248 6.15 8.27 -17.70
CA GLN A 248 4.78 7.91 -18.03
C GLN A 248 4.25 6.78 -17.12
N SER A 249 5.08 5.79 -16.81
CA SER A 249 4.69 4.70 -15.90
C SER A 249 4.46 5.21 -14.48
N GLY A 250 5.33 6.10 -13.97
CA GLY A 250 5.18 6.70 -12.64
C GLY A 250 3.92 7.54 -12.52
N ILE A 251 3.66 8.40 -13.50
CA ILE A 251 2.42 9.18 -13.56
C ILE A 251 1.20 8.26 -13.59
N SER A 252 1.21 7.18 -14.39
CA SER A 252 0.09 6.23 -14.44
C SER A 252 -0.16 5.57 -13.09
N VAL A 253 0.89 5.14 -12.38
CA VAL A 253 0.77 4.52 -11.05
C VAL A 253 0.19 5.51 -10.04
N VAL A 254 0.69 6.74 -10.01
CA VAL A 254 0.21 7.79 -9.10
C VAL A 254 -1.26 8.14 -9.40
N LEU A 255 -1.62 8.33 -10.67
CA LEU A 255 -3.01 8.64 -11.04
C LEU A 255 -3.96 7.49 -10.72
N MET A 256 -3.56 6.24 -10.92
CA MET A 256 -4.36 5.08 -10.51
C MET A 256 -4.54 5.02 -9.00
N ASN A 257 -3.50 5.31 -8.21
CA ASN A 257 -3.59 5.35 -6.75
C ASN A 257 -4.55 6.47 -6.29
N ILE A 258 -4.41 7.67 -6.84
CA ILE A 258 -5.32 8.80 -6.57
C ILE A 258 -6.77 8.43 -6.95
N ALA A 259 -6.97 7.86 -8.14
CA ALA A 259 -8.30 7.45 -8.60
C ALA A 259 -8.96 6.46 -7.63
N VAL A 260 -8.22 5.44 -7.17
CA VAL A 260 -8.75 4.46 -6.21
C VAL A 260 -9.01 5.09 -4.83
N SER A 261 -8.16 6.00 -4.36
CA SER A 261 -8.41 6.73 -3.10
C SER A 261 -9.70 7.55 -3.18
N ILE A 262 -9.92 8.24 -4.31
CA ILE A 262 -11.17 8.98 -4.56
C ILE A 262 -12.36 8.01 -4.66
N MET A 263 -12.22 6.90 -5.38
CA MET A 263 -13.28 5.89 -5.50
C MET A 263 -13.63 5.28 -4.14
N ALA A 264 -12.65 5.00 -3.28
CA ALA A 264 -12.88 4.50 -1.93
C ALA A 264 -13.67 5.52 -1.08
N GLY A 265 -13.33 6.80 -1.16
CA GLY A 265 -14.09 7.86 -0.51
C GLY A 265 -15.53 7.97 -1.04
N LEU A 266 -15.72 7.94 -2.35
CA LEU A 266 -17.05 7.98 -2.98
C LEU A 266 -17.89 6.72 -2.71
N ALA A 267 -17.25 5.58 -2.43
CA ALA A 267 -17.95 4.37 -2.04
C ALA A 267 -18.45 4.45 -0.59
N ILE A 268 -17.68 5.09 0.30
CA ILE A 268 -17.90 5.04 1.75
C ILE A 268 -18.67 6.28 2.26
N PHE A 269 -18.22 7.50 1.98
CA PHE A 269 -18.79 8.72 2.60
C PHE A 269 -20.26 9.00 2.24
N PRO A 270 -20.71 8.83 0.97
CA PRO A 270 -22.13 9.02 0.66
C PRO A 270 -23.03 8.05 1.41
N ALA A 271 -22.60 6.80 1.54
CA ALA A 271 -23.34 5.78 2.28
C ALA A 271 -23.36 6.06 3.78
N MET A 272 -22.23 6.43 4.40
CA MET A 272 -22.17 6.81 5.81
C MET A 272 -23.09 7.98 6.11
N SER A 273 -23.06 9.01 5.27
CA SER A 273 -23.91 10.19 5.42
C SER A 273 -25.40 9.88 5.29
N SER A 274 -25.76 8.93 4.42
CA SER A 274 -27.15 8.48 4.23
C SER A 274 -27.74 7.81 5.46
N PHE A 275 -26.91 7.18 6.27
CA PHE A 275 -27.35 6.46 7.50
C PHE A 275 -26.97 7.18 8.79
N GLY A 276 -26.40 8.42 8.71
CA GLY A 276 -26.01 9.19 9.88
C GLY A 276 -24.91 8.53 10.71
N MET A 277 -24.06 7.72 10.07
CA MET A 277 -22.95 7.02 10.72
C MET A 277 -21.70 7.89 10.75
N GLU A 278 -21.05 7.97 11.90
CA GLU A 278 -19.74 8.59 12.03
C GLU A 278 -18.63 7.56 11.73
N SER A 279 -17.50 8.06 11.22
CA SER A 279 -16.34 7.20 10.95
C SER A 279 -15.56 7.00 12.24
N GLU A 280 -15.58 5.79 12.76
CA GLU A 280 -14.59 5.36 13.73
C GLU A 280 -13.27 5.05 13.00
N GLY A 281 -12.13 5.33 13.65
CA GLY A 281 -10.80 5.08 13.08
C GLY A 281 -10.42 3.61 13.13
N GLY A 282 -9.42 3.24 12.31
CA GLY A 282 -8.81 1.93 12.38
C GLY A 282 -9.61 0.78 11.77
N PRO A 283 -9.40 -0.49 12.26
CA PRO A 283 -10.06 -1.68 11.73
C PRO A 283 -11.58 -1.70 11.91
N SER A 284 -12.12 -0.98 12.91
CA SER A 284 -13.55 -0.90 13.20
C SER A 284 -14.36 -0.40 12.00
N LEU A 285 -13.81 0.54 11.22
CA LEU A 285 -14.48 1.03 10.01
C LEU A 285 -14.87 -0.12 9.07
N LEU A 286 -13.97 -1.04 8.80
CA LEU A 286 -14.19 -2.10 7.81
C LEU A 286 -15.02 -3.27 8.32
N PHE A 287 -14.85 -3.61 9.59
CA PHE A 287 -15.35 -4.85 10.14
C PHE A 287 -16.55 -4.66 11.09
N ILE A 288 -16.85 -3.40 11.47
CA ILE A 288 -17.99 -3.04 12.30
C ILE A 288 -18.91 -2.07 11.55
N VAL A 289 -18.38 -0.90 11.15
CA VAL A 289 -19.21 0.17 10.56
C VAL A 289 -19.73 -0.21 9.17
N LEU A 290 -18.87 -0.69 8.27
CA LEU A 290 -19.30 -1.04 6.91
C LEU A 290 -20.30 -2.21 6.85
N PRO A 291 -20.14 -3.33 7.60
CA PRO A 291 -21.20 -4.34 7.64
C PRO A 291 -22.56 -3.80 8.09
N GLN A 292 -22.57 -2.95 9.15
CA GLN A 292 -23.81 -2.32 9.62
C GLN A 292 -24.41 -1.42 8.54
N LEU A 293 -23.57 -0.64 7.87
CA LEU A 293 -23.98 0.23 6.78
C LEU A 293 -24.60 -0.56 5.62
N PHE A 294 -23.95 -1.62 5.16
CA PHE A 294 -24.47 -2.47 4.09
C PHE A 294 -25.74 -3.21 4.50
N ASN A 295 -25.89 -3.66 5.75
CA ASN A 295 -27.10 -4.32 6.23
C ASN A 295 -28.34 -3.41 6.17
N ASN A 296 -28.17 -2.10 6.24
CA ASN A 296 -29.24 -1.12 6.10
C ASN A 296 -29.63 -0.84 4.63
N MET A 297 -28.92 -1.42 3.66
CA MET A 297 -29.18 -1.22 2.22
C MET A 297 -29.97 -2.38 1.64
N ALA A 298 -30.82 -2.12 0.64
CA ALA A 298 -31.38 -3.17 -0.20
C ALA A 298 -30.25 -3.93 -0.90
N PHE A 299 -30.30 -5.28 -0.84
CA PHE A 299 -29.25 -6.19 -1.33
C PHE A 299 -27.87 -6.00 -0.65
N GLY A 300 -27.82 -5.41 0.54
CA GLY A 300 -26.60 -5.03 1.23
C GLY A 300 -25.61 -6.16 1.45
N LYS A 301 -26.06 -7.38 1.72
CA LYS A 301 -25.21 -8.57 1.85
C LYS A 301 -24.35 -8.81 0.60
N ILE A 302 -24.93 -8.63 -0.62
CA ILE A 302 -24.23 -8.79 -1.88
C ILE A 302 -23.18 -7.69 -2.04
N PHE A 303 -23.54 -6.42 -1.76
CA PHE A 303 -22.61 -5.30 -1.84
C PHE A 303 -21.47 -5.43 -0.83
N TYR A 304 -21.73 -5.95 0.37
CA TYR A 304 -20.67 -6.19 1.34
C TYR A 304 -19.72 -7.31 0.90
N ILE A 305 -20.22 -8.40 0.33
CA ILE A 305 -19.38 -9.45 -0.27
C ILE A 305 -18.52 -8.87 -1.40
N LEU A 306 -19.09 -8.07 -2.30
CA LEU A 306 -18.35 -7.40 -3.37
C LEU A 306 -17.26 -6.49 -2.79
N PHE A 307 -17.57 -5.72 -1.74
CA PHE A 307 -16.59 -4.88 -1.06
C PHE A 307 -15.45 -5.71 -0.45
N LEU A 308 -15.75 -6.83 0.22
CA LEU A 308 -14.72 -7.71 0.78
C LEU A 308 -13.85 -8.36 -0.30
N ILE A 309 -14.42 -8.73 -1.46
CA ILE A 309 -13.66 -9.25 -2.61
C ILE A 309 -12.73 -8.16 -3.15
N LEU A 310 -13.24 -6.94 -3.33
CA LEU A 310 -12.44 -5.78 -3.75
C LEU A 310 -11.28 -5.55 -2.78
N PHE A 311 -11.58 -5.57 -1.48
CA PHE A 311 -10.59 -5.32 -0.44
C PHE A 311 -9.55 -6.46 -0.36
N LEU A 312 -9.98 -7.71 -0.57
CA LEU A 312 -9.07 -8.85 -0.69
C LEU A 312 -8.13 -8.70 -1.88
N PHE A 313 -8.62 -8.27 -3.05
CA PHE A 313 -7.79 -8.04 -4.23
C PHE A 313 -6.75 -6.93 -3.98
N ALA A 314 -7.16 -5.81 -3.40
CA ALA A 314 -6.26 -4.74 -3.02
C ALA A 314 -5.18 -5.22 -2.03
N THR A 315 -5.57 -6.05 -1.06
CA THR A 315 -4.68 -6.57 -0.04
C THR A 315 -3.68 -7.59 -0.62
N ILE A 316 -4.14 -8.53 -1.47
CA ILE A 316 -3.26 -9.53 -2.10
C ILE A 316 -2.27 -8.87 -3.06
N THR A 317 -2.70 -7.93 -3.90
CA THR A 317 -1.80 -7.28 -4.88
C THR A 317 -0.66 -6.54 -4.19
N SER A 318 -0.88 -5.98 -3.00
CA SER A 318 0.18 -5.34 -2.21
C SER A 318 1.05 -6.34 -1.45
N SER A 319 0.45 -7.35 -0.80
CA SER A 319 1.20 -8.31 0.01
C SER A 319 2.13 -9.22 -0.81
N VAL A 320 1.71 -9.56 -2.03
CA VAL A 320 2.54 -10.31 -2.99
C VAL A 320 3.83 -9.57 -3.32
N VAL A 321 3.79 -8.23 -3.43
CA VAL A 321 4.99 -7.41 -3.64
C VAL A 321 5.93 -7.50 -2.45
N MET A 322 5.40 -7.40 -1.23
CA MET A 322 6.18 -7.44 0.00
C MET A 322 6.93 -8.79 0.12
N LEU A 323 6.26 -9.89 -0.22
CA LEU A 323 6.89 -11.22 -0.24
C LEU A 323 7.92 -11.33 -1.37
N GLU A 324 7.57 -10.85 -2.58
CA GLU A 324 8.43 -10.89 -3.77
C GLU A 324 9.78 -10.22 -3.53
N ILE A 325 9.78 -9.05 -2.90
CA ILE A 325 11.01 -8.28 -2.67
C ILE A 325 11.97 -9.07 -1.78
N ASN A 326 11.46 -9.67 -0.71
CA ASN A 326 12.27 -10.46 0.19
C ASN A 326 12.80 -11.75 -0.48
N VAL A 327 11.98 -12.42 -1.28
CA VAL A 327 12.40 -13.58 -2.09
C VAL A 327 13.42 -13.15 -3.14
N GLY A 328 13.18 -12.06 -3.87
CA GLY A 328 14.08 -11.51 -4.88
C GLY A 328 15.43 -11.08 -4.33
N ASN A 329 15.46 -10.53 -3.12
CA ASN A 329 16.69 -10.16 -2.43
C ASN A 329 17.57 -11.37 -2.12
N ILE A 330 17.00 -12.50 -1.70
CA ILE A 330 17.74 -13.72 -1.35
C ILE A 330 18.15 -14.48 -2.61
N THR A 331 17.23 -14.64 -3.55
CA THR A 331 17.50 -15.36 -4.81
C THR A 331 18.37 -14.56 -5.78
N ASN A 332 18.67 -13.30 -5.43
CA ASN A 332 19.36 -12.33 -6.29
C ASN A 332 18.71 -12.23 -7.67
N GLN A 333 17.38 -12.27 -7.71
CA GLN A 333 16.53 -12.25 -8.91
C GLN A 333 16.77 -13.45 -9.88
N ARG A 334 17.39 -14.52 -9.40
CA ARG A 334 17.51 -15.77 -10.15
C ARG A 334 16.30 -16.64 -9.84
N ASN A 335 15.88 -17.42 -10.84
CA ASN A 335 14.70 -18.30 -10.69
C ASN A 335 15.00 -19.61 -9.91
N THR A 336 16.27 -19.86 -9.62
CA THR A 336 16.71 -21.02 -8.88
C THR A 336 16.15 -21.02 -7.46
N ASN A 337 15.47 -22.10 -7.09
CA ASN A 337 14.90 -22.32 -5.75
C ASN A 337 13.85 -21.29 -5.30
N ARG A 338 13.21 -20.57 -6.24
CA ARG A 338 12.24 -19.52 -5.92
C ARG A 338 11.10 -20.03 -5.03
N THR A 339 10.50 -21.17 -5.37
CA THR A 339 9.44 -21.80 -4.55
C THR A 339 9.92 -22.06 -3.12
N LYS A 340 11.12 -22.64 -2.98
CA LYS A 340 11.72 -22.91 -1.66
C LYS A 340 11.85 -21.63 -0.83
N PHE A 341 12.39 -20.55 -1.41
CA PHE A 341 12.56 -19.30 -0.69
C PHE A 341 11.23 -18.57 -0.43
N SER A 342 10.24 -18.68 -1.32
CA SER A 342 8.89 -18.16 -1.06
C SER A 342 8.25 -18.85 0.14
N VAL A 343 8.42 -20.17 0.29
CA VAL A 343 7.93 -20.93 1.44
C VAL A 343 8.70 -20.53 2.71
N ILE A 344 10.03 -20.47 2.67
CA ILE A 344 10.85 -20.13 3.84
C ILE A 344 10.50 -18.72 4.35
N ILE A 345 10.48 -17.72 3.45
CA ILE A 345 10.15 -16.34 3.84
C ILE A 345 8.70 -16.24 4.32
N GLY A 346 7.77 -16.94 3.67
CA GLY A 346 6.38 -16.98 4.11
C GLY A 346 6.22 -17.57 5.52
N ILE A 347 6.91 -18.66 5.84
CA ILE A 347 6.91 -19.26 7.19
C ILE A 347 7.54 -18.29 8.20
N LEU A 348 8.67 -17.67 7.87
CA LEU A 348 9.30 -16.68 8.77
C LEU A 348 8.36 -15.49 9.00
N THR A 349 7.70 -15.01 7.95
CA THR A 349 6.70 -13.92 8.06
C THR A 349 5.53 -14.34 8.96
N PHE A 350 5.03 -15.57 8.82
CA PHE A 350 4.00 -16.11 9.70
C PHE A 350 4.43 -16.10 11.15
N ILE A 351 5.62 -16.65 11.44
CA ILE A 351 6.15 -16.75 12.82
C ILE A 351 6.31 -15.35 13.44
N VAL A 352 6.90 -14.40 12.70
CA VAL A 352 7.07 -13.01 13.18
C VAL A 352 5.73 -12.30 13.32
N GLY A 353 4.73 -12.68 12.55
CA GLY A 353 3.38 -12.13 12.62
C GLY A 353 2.51 -12.70 13.75
N ILE A 354 2.87 -13.85 14.37
CA ILE A 354 2.11 -14.46 15.47
C ILE A 354 1.82 -13.45 16.60
N PRO A 355 2.80 -12.70 17.16
CA PRO A 355 2.51 -11.75 18.22
C PRO A 355 1.52 -10.65 17.78
N SER A 356 1.58 -10.19 16.53
CA SER A 356 0.62 -9.24 15.98
C SER A 356 -0.78 -9.85 15.84
N ALA A 357 -0.89 -11.11 15.42
CA ALA A 357 -2.17 -11.83 15.33
C ALA A 357 -2.83 -12.04 16.69
N LEU A 358 -2.03 -12.21 17.73
CA LEU A 358 -2.50 -12.44 19.11
C LEU A 358 -2.71 -11.14 19.91
N SER A 359 -2.41 -9.98 19.33
CA SER A 359 -2.43 -8.67 20.01
C SER A 359 -3.80 -8.30 20.58
N TYR A 360 -4.88 -8.78 20.00
CA TYR A 360 -6.25 -8.49 20.46
C TYR A 360 -6.90 -9.67 21.20
N GLY A 361 -6.16 -10.75 21.39
CA GLY A 361 -6.58 -11.97 22.11
C GLY A 361 -5.68 -12.23 23.32
N SER A 362 -4.90 -13.31 23.27
CA SER A 362 -4.06 -13.76 24.37
C SER A 362 -2.95 -12.76 24.78
N LEU A 363 -2.53 -11.84 23.91
CA LEU A 363 -1.56 -10.80 24.18
C LEU A 363 -2.18 -9.41 24.36
N SER A 364 -3.51 -9.28 24.51
CA SER A 364 -4.19 -7.97 24.62
C SER A 364 -3.73 -7.13 25.80
N ASN A 365 -3.30 -7.75 26.89
CA ASN A 365 -2.74 -7.08 28.07
C ASN A 365 -1.22 -6.80 27.96
N THR A 366 -0.57 -7.26 26.88
CA THR A 366 0.87 -7.06 26.68
C THR A 366 1.08 -5.77 25.89
N LEU A 367 1.22 -4.66 26.59
CA LEU A 367 1.48 -3.36 25.99
C LEU A 367 2.98 -3.04 26.05
N ILE A 368 3.56 -2.65 24.91
CA ILE A 368 4.96 -2.19 24.79
C ILE A 368 4.89 -0.71 24.42
N PHE A 369 5.42 0.16 25.26
CA PHE A 369 5.28 1.63 25.13
C PHE A 369 3.81 2.09 25.00
N GLY A 370 2.89 1.41 25.70
CA GLY A 370 1.45 1.72 25.65
C GLY A 370 0.72 1.28 24.38
N LYS A 371 1.37 0.50 23.51
CA LYS A 371 0.82 0.00 22.24
C LYS A 371 0.73 -1.53 22.25
N THR A 372 -0.27 -2.08 21.57
CA THR A 372 -0.29 -3.51 21.26
C THR A 372 0.89 -3.87 20.35
N VAL A 373 1.24 -5.15 20.24
CA VAL A 373 2.33 -5.56 19.33
C VAL A 373 1.96 -5.23 17.88
N PHE A 374 0.71 -5.37 17.49
CA PHE A 374 0.22 -4.98 16.17
C PHE A 374 0.45 -3.49 15.89
N ASP A 375 -0.01 -2.62 16.80
CA ASP A 375 0.13 -1.15 16.67
C ASP A 375 1.59 -0.72 16.72
N LEU A 376 2.42 -1.41 17.49
CA LEU A 376 3.86 -1.14 17.55
C LEU A 376 4.54 -1.47 16.21
N MET A 377 4.18 -2.59 15.56
CA MET A 377 4.73 -2.96 14.26
C MET A 377 4.27 -2.00 13.16
N ASP A 378 2.99 -1.58 13.17
CA ASP A 378 2.52 -0.54 12.24
C ASP A 378 3.24 0.78 12.48
N PHE A 379 3.38 1.21 13.74
CA PHE A 379 4.12 2.43 14.09
C PHE A 379 5.58 2.38 13.60
N LEU A 380 6.28 1.27 13.87
CA LEU A 380 7.67 1.08 13.45
C LEU A 380 7.82 1.22 11.93
N VAL A 381 6.94 0.59 11.17
CA VAL A 381 7.02 0.64 9.70
C VAL A 381 6.55 1.98 9.17
N SER A 382 5.34 2.41 9.53
CA SER A 382 4.68 3.58 8.91
C SER A 382 5.33 4.89 9.34
N ASN A 383 5.80 4.98 10.59
CA ASN A 383 6.25 6.21 11.20
C ASN A 383 7.78 6.33 11.29
N ILE A 384 8.51 5.21 11.23
CA ILE A 384 9.98 5.21 11.34
C ILE A 384 10.64 4.71 10.06
N LEU A 385 10.41 3.44 9.68
CA LEU A 385 11.19 2.82 8.61
C LEU A 385 10.87 3.40 7.22
N MET A 386 9.60 3.64 6.90
CA MET A 386 9.22 4.23 5.61
C MET A 386 9.74 5.68 5.44
N PRO A 387 9.54 6.59 6.39
CA PRO A 387 10.10 7.94 6.28
C PRO A 387 11.63 7.93 6.23
N LEU A 388 12.31 7.13 7.03
CA LEU A 388 13.78 6.98 6.95
C LEU A 388 14.23 6.44 5.59
N GLY A 389 13.49 5.47 5.03
CA GLY A 389 13.75 4.95 3.69
C GLY A 389 13.56 6.02 2.61
N CYS A 390 12.50 6.83 2.70
CA CYS A 390 12.27 7.97 1.79
C CYS A 390 13.39 9.01 1.89
N LEU A 391 13.84 9.32 3.11
CA LEU A 391 14.95 10.24 3.35
C LEU A 391 16.26 9.72 2.73
N ALA A 392 16.59 8.46 3.01
CA ALA A 392 17.78 7.82 2.47
C ALA A 392 17.74 7.73 0.94
N LEU A 393 16.58 7.40 0.37
CA LEU A 393 16.34 7.38 -1.07
C LEU A 393 16.57 8.77 -1.70
N SER A 394 16.00 9.81 -1.10
CA SER A 394 16.09 11.18 -1.56
C SER A 394 17.56 11.68 -1.53
N ILE A 395 18.25 11.47 -0.41
CA ILE A 395 19.67 11.85 -0.26
C ILE A 395 20.54 11.05 -1.24
N PHE A 396 20.36 9.74 -1.33
CA PHE A 396 21.15 8.91 -2.24
C PHE A 396 20.97 9.34 -3.69
N THR A 397 19.74 9.53 -4.15
CA THR A 397 19.45 9.92 -5.53
C THR A 397 19.93 11.36 -5.81
N GLY A 398 19.77 12.25 -4.83
CA GLY A 398 20.16 13.66 -4.96
C GLY A 398 21.67 13.88 -4.99
N TYR A 399 22.45 13.16 -4.18
CA TYR A 399 23.86 13.47 -3.95
C TYR A 399 24.83 12.38 -4.39
N VAL A 400 24.44 11.09 -4.36
CA VAL A 400 25.34 9.96 -4.61
C VAL A 400 25.18 9.39 -6.01
N LEU A 401 23.95 9.33 -6.55
CA LEU A 401 23.69 8.81 -7.88
C LEU A 401 24.37 9.66 -8.96
N ASP A 402 25.07 8.99 -9.89
CA ASP A 402 25.61 9.66 -11.07
C ASP A 402 24.45 10.23 -11.92
N LYS A 403 24.53 11.53 -12.21
CA LYS A 403 23.51 12.24 -13.02
C LYS A 403 23.32 11.61 -14.39
N LYS A 404 24.38 11.05 -15.00
CA LYS A 404 24.30 10.37 -16.29
C LYS A 404 23.37 9.17 -16.25
N VAL A 405 23.40 8.39 -15.16
CA VAL A 405 22.47 7.28 -14.97
C VAL A 405 21.03 7.77 -14.91
N ALA A 406 20.76 8.83 -14.17
CA ALA A 406 19.41 9.39 -14.08
C ALA A 406 18.91 9.94 -15.42
N LEU A 407 19.73 10.68 -16.16
CA LEU A 407 19.42 11.20 -17.50
C LEU A 407 19.10 10.06 -18.48
N GLU A 408 19.96 9.02 -18.51
CA GLU A 408 19.76 7.85 -19.36
C GLU A 408 18.43 7.12 -19.01
N GLN A 409 18.19 6.87 -17.72
CA GLN A 409 16.99 6.13 -17.29
C GLN A 409 15.70 6.91 -17.53
N LEU A 410 15.72 8.24 -17.41
CA LEU A 410 14.55 9.08 -17.68
C LEU A 410 14.40 9.44 -19.17
N HIS A 411 15.33 8.99 -20.03
CA HIS A 411 15.39 9.33 -21.47
C HIS A 411 15.36 10.86 -21.70
N ILE A 412 16.13 11.60 -20.89
CA ILE A 412 16.23 13.05 -21.00
C ILE A 412 17.17 13.39 -22.15
N ASP A 413 16.66 14.12 -23.12
CA ASP A 413 17.46 14.71 -24.21
C ASP A 413 18.09 16.01 -23.70
N GLU A 414 19.39 16.00 -23.54
CA GLU A 414 20.16 17.17 -23.08
C GLU A 414 20.08 18.38 -24.02
N ASN A 415 19.71 18.15 -25.29
CA ASN A 415 19.53 19.22 -26.27
C ASN A 415 18.13 19.88 -26.15
N LYS A 416 17.15 19.24 -25.46
CA LYS A 416 15.83 19.80 -25.23
C LYS A 416 15.77 20.57 -23.92
N LYS A 417 15.77 21.88 -23.99
CA LYS A 417 15.78 22.80 -22.83
C LYS A 417 14.64 22.50 -21.84
N SER A 418 13.44 22.14 -22.32
CA SER A 418 12.28 21.83 -21.46
C SER A 418 12.48 20.55 -20.63
N SER A 419 12.98 19.47 -21.22
CA SER A 419 13.25 18.22 -20.50
C SER A 419 14.36 18.37 -19.47
N LEU A 420 15.39 19.19 -19.80
CA LEU A 420 16.48 19.48 -18.89
C LEU A 420 16.02 20.32 -17.69
N VAL A 421 15.10 21.26 -17.88
CA VAL A 421 14.51 22.04 -16.78
C VAL A 421 13.73 21.12 -15.83
N LEU A 422 12.86 20.25 -16.34
CA LEU A 422 12.12 19.29 -15.52
C LEU A 422 13.07 18.38 -14.72
N PHE A 423 14.15 17.90 -15.34
CA PHE A 423 15.16 17.11 -14.64
C PHE A 423 15.84 17.90 -13.51
N LYS A 424 16.21 19.18 -13.76
CA LYS A 424 16.81 20.05 -12.74
C LYS A 424 15.84 20.30 -11.57
N VAL A 425 14.56 20.52 -11.86
CA VAL A 425 13.52 20.69 -10.82
C VAL A 425 13.38 19.40 -10.00
N TRP A 426 13.26 18.22 -10.64
CA TRP A 426 13.21 16.95 -9.97
C TRP A 426 14.42 16.70 -9.05
N LEU A 427 15.61 16.99 -9.55
CA LEU A 427 16.86 16.84 -8.78
C LEU A 427 16.94 17.85 -7.62
N PHE A 428 16.45 19.08 -7.82
CA PHE A 428 16.36 20.10 -6.77
C PHE A 428 15.41 19.66 -5.65
N LEU A 429 14.25 19.13 -6.00
CA LEU A 429 13.31 18.57 -5.04
C LEU A 429 13.97 17.47 -4.20
N LEU A 430 14.61 16.48 -4.83
CA LEU A 430 15.27 15.37 -4.13
C LEU A 430 16.46 15.82 -3.26
N ARG A 431 17.14 16.90 -3.60
CA ARG A 431 18.31 17.38 -2.85
C ARG A 431 17.94 18.23 -1.64
N TYR A 432 17.02 19.14 -1.82
CA TYR A 432 16.82 20.21 -0.84
C TYR A 432 15.44 20.17 -0.19
N VAL A 433 14.39 20.01 -0.98
CA VAL A 433 13.01 20.14 -0.49
C VAL A 433 12.57 18.89 0.27
N LEU A 434 12.69 17.72 -0.37
CA LEU A 434 12.17 16.47 0.18
C LEU A 434 12.88 16.03 1.47
N PRO A 435 14.22 16.11 1.60
CA PRO A 435 14.87 15.76 2.85
C PRO A 435 14.40 16.60 4.04
N ILE A 436 14.18 17.90 3.83
CA ILE A 436 13.71 18.81 4.88
C ILE A 436 12.28 18.44 5.29
N ILE A 437 11.38 18.28 4.32
CA ILE A 437 9.98 17.94 4.59
C ILE A 437 9.89 16.57 5.32
N ILE A 438 10.63 15.57 4.86
CA ILE A 438 10.61 14.23 5.46
C ILE A 438 11.17 14.29 6.89
N LEU A 439 12.24 15.05 7.14
CA LEU A 439 12.78 15.25 8.49
C LEU A 439 11.77 15.90 9.44
N ILE A 440 11.06 16.93 8.98
CA ILE A 440 10.00 17.58 9.78
C ILE A 440 8.95 16.54 10.17
N VAL A 441 8.50 15.71 9.23
CA VAL A 441 7.50 14.67 9.52
C VAL A 441 8.04 13.62 10.50
N CYS A 442 9.28 13.17 10.29
CA CYS A 442 9.90 12.22 11.23
C CYS A 442 9.97 12.78 12.66
N LEU A 443 10.35 14.05 12.81
CA LEU A 443 10.47 14.67 14.13
C LEU A 443 9.11 14.96 14.77
N ALA A 444 8.14 15.42 13.99
CA ALA A 444 6.81 15.75 14.48
C ALA A 444 6.01 14.55 15.04
N GLN A 445 6.44 13.33 14.76
CA GLN A 445 5.82 12.11 15.32
C GLN A 445 6.27 11.78 16.75
N PHE A 446 7.31 12.46 17.23
CA PHE A 446 7.85 12.28 18.58
C PHE A 446 7.57 13.48 19.48
N LEU A 447 6.97 14.54 18.94
CA LEU A 447 6.49 15.73 19.66
C LEU A 447 5.00 15.64 19.95
#